data_49425478e68c79c3db0991011e73ea58
#
_entry.id   49425478e68c79c3db0991011e73ea58
#
_cell.length_a   1.000
_cell.length_b   1.000
_cell.length_c   1.000
_cell.angle_alpha   90.00
_cell.angle_beta   90.00
_cell.angle_gamma   90.00
#
_symmetry.space_group_name_H-M   'P 1'
#
loop_
_entity.id
_entity.type
_entity.pdbx_description
1 polymer ?
#
loop_
_entity_poly.entity_id
_entity_poly.type
_entity_poly.pdbx_seq_one_letter_code
_entity_poly.pdbx_strand_id
1 'polypeptide(L)'
;RLKEFRQTLDQLYSVDYAAGALVEADSTRRNAHYSASHLTDGDEKTSWAPADDAKTGSFVLDLGKEQHFDVVELKETIEKGQRISGFTIDVAVNGQWVPFGAGSTVGYRRLIKGQPVDSRYIRVSITDAQATPILNGVSVYKTPASIEETDGYPLGLTYHSDRTAERANGQWNEEGEGVRGTSMWTKEKGASVTYQFEGTKAYVVATVDPGHGEMDVYVDGQKLATVNTQSPSRKRSQKVYETPDLAAGSHTLTLVNSKGDAIATEGIYALNNQEKGLFEFAQPTLAVKKGDPAQVVVKRKGGSKGSASLKLITEPGTGVHGKVYKDTNVTLEFADGETEKTVQVPTLDFAGKATDVYDFKVKLLHPDQGSLVGFIPELTVQVMNEDLLPENRKEVDDQDPKLHYSEGWQHETDNPNFSNGTESWSSFNQVTDEEGKKHIEVTITFKGTGVEVRGVVDPSHGLYSVTLDGKEMAFEEGRGHDYEIEGDHYFSGYGDQRKLDQSLVNLQGLAKGYHQLRLHLDPALNDPQSFRAIQVDRFVLSGKDSQLLSQEELQQIIREGVEKIKATSLERLKADLKPTVQGQLT
;
A
#
# COMPACT_ATOMS: atom_id res chain seq x y z
N ARG A 1 3.87 30.99 8.02
CA ARG A 1 2.74 30.01 8.14
C ARG A 1 1.77 30.07 6.96
N LEU A 2 1.15 31.22 6.60
CA LEU A 2 0.22 31.30 5.45
C LEU A 2 0.91 31.00 4.11
N LYS A 3 2.13 31.47 3.89
CA LYS A 3 2.92 31.19 2.70
C LYS A 3 3.32 29.72 2.61
N GLU A 4 3.76 29.13 3.71
CA GLU A 4 4.09 27.71 3.83
C GLU A 4 2.85 26.83 3.59
N PHE A 5 1.72 27.20 4.17
CA PHE A 5 0.45 26.47 3.95
C PHE A 5 0.02 26.51 2.48
N ARG A 6 0.12 27.68 1.80
CA ARG A 6 -0.17 27.79 0.36
C ARG A 6 0.77 26.92 -0.47
N GLN A 7 2.08 26.95 -0.20
CA GLN A 7 3.05 26.10 -0.89
C GLN A 7 2.75 24.60 -0.69
N THR A 8 2.35 24.21 0.50
CA THR A 8 1.95 22.83 0.78
C THR A 8 0.70 22.43 -0.02
N LEU A 9 -0.32 23.30 -0.09
CA LEU A 9 -1.50 23.04 -0.90
C LEU A 9 -1.15 22.94 -2.39
N ASP A 10 -0.29 23.80 -2.91
CA ASP A 10 0.12 23.78 -4.32
C ASP A 10 0.93 22.52 -4.66
N GLN A 11 1.70 21.98 -3.71
CA GLN A 11 2.41 20.71 -3.87
C GLN A 11 1.44 19.51 -3.84
N LEU A 12 0.46 19.56 -2.93
CA LEU A 12 -0.53 18.49 -2.78
C LEU A 12 -1.49 18.40 -3.96
N TYR A 13 -1.89 19.53 -4.52
CA TYR A 13 -2.80 19.65 -5.66
C TYR A 13 -2.06 20.18 -6.91
N SER A 14 -1.02 19.45 -7.32
CA SER A 14 -0.14 19.87 -8.42
C SER A 14 -0.64 19.47 -9.81
N VAL A 15 -1.55 18.48 -9.91
CA VAL A 15 -2.11 18.01 -11.18
C VAL A 15 -3.53 18.53 -11.33
N ASP A 16 -3.70 19.57 -12.14
CA ASP A 16 -5.00 20.17 -12.45
C ASP A 16 -5.59 19.54 -13.72
N TYR A 17 -6.67 18.78 -13.57
CA TYR A 17 -7.38 18.15 -14.69
C TYR A 17 -8.18 19.15 -15.55
N ALA A 18 -8.42 20.38 -15.05
CA ALA A 18 -9.10 21.44 -15.79
C ALA A 18 -8.13 22.35 -16.54
N ALA A 19 -6.81 22.19 -16.39
CA ALA A 19 -5.84 23.05 -17.09
C ALA A 19 -6.04 22.99 -18.62
N GLY A 20 -6.38 24.15 -19.22
CA GLY A 20 -6.66 24.26 -20.65
C GLY A 20 -7.96 23.62 -21.12
N ALA A 21 -8.85 23.21 -20.21
CA ALA A 21 -10.17 22.67 -20.53
C ALA A 21 -11.03 23.71 -21.27
N LEU A 22 -11.89 23.23 -22.18
CA LEU A 22 -12.86 24.09 -22.84
C LEU A 22 -13.93 24.52 -21.84
N VAL A 23 -14.30 25.81 -21.90
CA VAL A 23 -15.34 26.38 -21.04
C VAL A 23 -16.41 27.04 -21.88
N GLU A 24 -17.65 26.64 -21.66
CA GLU A 24 -18.84 27.25 -22.23
C GLU A 24 -19.65 27.92 -21.12
N ALA A 25 -19.84 29.23 -21.21
CA ALA A 25 -20.60 30.01 -20.26
C ALA A 25 -21.97 30.40 -20.84
N ASP A 26 -22.99 30.46 -19.99
CA ASP A 26 -24.34 30.95 -20.37
C ASP A 26 -24.33 32.40 -20.84
N SER A 27 -23.45 33.22 -20.26
CA SER A 27 -23.23 34.58 -20.65
C SER A 27 -21.80 35.04 -20.34
N THR A 28 -21.31 36.04 -21.06
CA THR A 28 -20.00 36.65 -20.83
C THR A 28 -20.09 38.14 -21.04
N ARG A 29 -19.48 38.90 -20.15
CA ARG A 29 -19.40 40.38 -20.26
C ARG A 29 -18.74 40.78 -21.56
N ARG A 30 -19.33 41.73 -22.27
CA ARG A 30 -18.86 42.22 -23.57
C ARG A 30 -17.57 43.07 -23.45
N ASN A 31 -16.51 42.45 -22.99
CA ASN A 31 -15.20 43.07 -22.89
C ASN A 31 -14.13 41.99 -23.01
N ALA A 32 -13.10 42.21 -23.80
CA ALA A 32 -12.02 41.24 -24.02
C ALA A 32 -11.25 40.83 -22.76
N HIS A 33 -11.38 41.58 -21.66
CA HIS A 33 -10.80 41.21 -20.38
C HIS A 33 -11.56 40.07 -19.65
N TYR A 34 -12.77 39.74 -20.11
CA TYR A 34 -13.62 38.71 -19.50
C TYR A 34 -14.00 37.66 -20.54
N SER A 35 -13.34 36.53 -20.49
CA SER A 35 -13.63 35.37 -21.35
C SER A 35 -13.84 34.12 -20.52
N ALA A 36 -14.72 33.21 -20.95
CA ALA A 36 -14.90 31.92 -20.28
C ALA A 36 -13.61 31.10 -20.29
N SER A 37 -12.79 31.19 -21.35
CA SER A 37 -11.50 30.50 -21.44
C SER A 37 -10.47 30.94 -20.38
N HIS A 38 -10.64 32.13 -19.80
CA HIS A 38 -9.79 32.61 -18.71
C HIS A 38 -9.96 31.80 -17.39
N LEU A 39 -11.01 31.00 -17.27
CA LEU A 39 -11.22 30.18 -16.09
C LEU A 39 -10.24 28.98 -15.97
N THR A 40 -9.61 28.61 -17.10
CA THR A 40 -8.75 27.39 -17.18
C THR A 40 -7.37 27.66 -17.80
N ASP A 41 -7.01 28.94 -18.05
CA ASP A 41 -5.74 29.36 -18.68
C ASP A 41 -4.55 29.40 -17.71
N GLY A 42 -4.81 29.27 -16.38
CA GLY A 42 -3.78 29.30 -15.35
C GLY A 42 -3.21 30.67 -15.02
N ASP A 43 -3.75 31.76 -15.64
CA ASP A 43 -3.33 33.15 -15.38
C ASP A 43 -4.30 33.83 -14.41
N GLU A 44 -3.92 34.01 -13.14
CA GLU A 44 -4.72 34.69 -12.12
C GLU A 44 -5.04 36.17 -12.44
N LYS A 45 -4.42 36.77 -13.47
CA LYS A 45 -4.68 38.14 -13.90
C LYS A 45 -5.83 38.23 -14.89
N THR A 46 -6.19 37.16 -15.53
CA THR A 46 -7.35 37.07 -16.42
C THR A 46 -8.61 36.67 -15.65
N SER A 47 -9.78 36.91 -16.16
CA SER A 47 -11.03 36.62 -15.46
C SER A 47 -12.18 36.33 -16.41
N TRP A 48 -13.20 35.68 -15.90
CA TRP A 48 -14.53 35.61 -16.48
C TRP A 48 -15.54 36.37 -15.61
N ALA A 49 -16.50 36.98 -16.26
CA ALA A 49 -17.71 37.53 -15.63
C ALA A 49 -18.91 37.29 -16.54
N PRO A 50 -20.11 37.01 -15.99
CA PRO A 50 -21.34 36.95 -16.76
C PRO A 50 -21.70 38.33 -17.34
N ALA A 51 -22.85 38.44 -18.04
CA ALA A 51 -23.34 39.69 -18.57
C ALA A 51 -23.36 40.82 -17.54
N ASP A 52 -23.27 42.06 -18.00
CA ASP A 52 -23.28 43.22 -17.12
C ASP A 52 -24.52 43.22 -16.20
N ASP A 53 -24.30 43.59 -14.94
CA ASP A 53 -25.30 43.66 -13.88
C ASP A 53 -25.93 42.31 -13.46
N ALA A 54 -25.54 41.20 -14.08
CA ALA A 54 -25.99 39.88 -13.64
C ALA A 54 -25.38 39.52 -12.29
N LYS A 55 -26.20 39.00 -11.38
CA LYS A 55 -25.79 38.46 -10.06
C LYS A 55 -25.70 36.94 -10.07
N THR A 56 -26.11 36.33 -11.14
CA THR A 56 -26.06 34.88 -11.37
C THR A 56 -25.34 34.62 -12.71
N GLY A 57 -24.88 33.41 -12.89
CA GLY A 57 -24.26 32.96 -14.13
C GLY A 57 -23.78 31.52 -13.98
N SER A 58 -23.67 30.83 -15.09
CA SER A 58 -23.18 29.45 -15.08
C SER A 58 -22.19 29.18 -16.22
N PHE A 59 -21.36 28.19 -16.03
CA PHE A 59 -20.49 27.66 -17.04
C PHE A 59 -20.28 26.17 -16.91
N VAL A 60 -19.93 25.53 -18.02
CA VAL A 60 -19.61 24.11 -18.12
C VAL A 60 -18.17 23.96 -18.58
N LEU A 61 -17.41 23.16 -17.84
CA LEU A 61 -16.08 22.71 -18.25
C LEU A 61 -16.20 21.39 -18.99
N ASP A 62 -15.47 21.26 -20.10
CA ASP A 62 -15.22 20.01 -20.79
C ASP A 62 -13.76 19.59 -20.56
N LEU A 63 -13.52 18.60 -19.74
CA LEU A 63 -12.19 18.06 -19.41
C LEU A 63 -11.55 17.28 -20.57
N GLY A 64 -12.21 17.22 -21.74
CA GLY A 64 -11.75 16.52 -22.93
C GLY A 64 -11.95 15.00 -22.90
N LYS A 65 -11.89 14.41 -21.74
CA LYS A 65 -12.16 12.99 -21.48
C LYS A 65 -12.69 12.81 -20.06
N GLU A 66 -13.21 11.64 -19.76
CA GLU A 66 -13.59 11.27 -18.40
C GLU A 66 -12.34 11.31 -17.49
N GLN A 67 -12.43 12.00 -16.37
CA GLN A 67 -11.39 12.14 -15.35
C GLN A 67 -11.96 11.67 -14.00
N HIS A 68 -11.08 11.10 -13.19
CA HIS A 68 -11.41 10.72 -11.81
C HIS A 68 -10.96 11.83 -10.86
N PHE A 69 -11.90 12.47 -10.16
CA PHE A 69 -11.62 13.57 -9.24
C PHE A 69 -12.62 13.62 -8.09
N ASP A 70 -12.26 14.34 -7.04
CA ASP A 70 -13.09 14.56 -5.86
C ASP A 70 -13.00 15.99 -5.32
N VAL A 71 -12.22 16.88 -5.98
CA VAL A 71 -12.06 18.27 -5.57
C VAL A 71 -12.25 19.19 -6.77
N VAL A 72 -13.08 20.20 -6.60
CA VAL A 72 -13.18 21.35 -7.52
C VAL A 72 -12.75 22.60 -6.76
N GLU A 73 -11.84 23.35 -7.35
CA GLU A 73 -11.37 24.63 -6.81
C GLU A 73 -11.99 25.77 -7.59
N LEU A 74 -12.50 26.76 -6.88
CA LEU A 74 -12.94 28.04 -7.45
C LEU A 74 -12.07 29.17 -6.90
N LYS A 75 -11.74 30.14 -7.75
CA LYS A 75 -11.01 31.37 -7.39
C LYS A 75 -11.79 32.60 -7.83
N GLU A 76 -12.06 33.50 -6.90
CA GLU A 76 -12.68 34.78 -7.18
C GLU A 76 -11.63 35.88 -7.30
N THR A 77 -11.80 36.79 -8.24
CA THR A 77 -10.89 37.94 -8.44
C THR A 77 -11.04 38.93 -7.27
N ILE A 78 -10.39 38.56 -6.15
CA ILE A 78 -10.58 39.22 -4.85
C ILE A 78 -10.19 40.70 -4.85
N GLU A 79 -9.31 41.12 -5.76
CA GLU A 79 -8.95 42.54 -5.96
C GLU A 79 -10.14 43.40 -6.38
N LYS A 80 -11.16 42.80 -6.97
CA LYS A 80 -12.42 43.44 -7.34
C LYS A 80 -13.49 43.31 -6.22
N GLY A 81 -13.13 42.77 -5.10
CA GLY A 81 -14.00 42.47 -3.95
C GLY A 81 -14.65 41.10 -4.02
N GLN A 82 -14.89 40.52 -2.84
CA GLN A 82 -15.64 39.28 -2.72
C GLN A 82 -17.12 39.57 -3.00
N ARG A 83 -17.71 38.89 -3.98
CA ARG A 83 -19.05 39.16 -4.50
C ARG A 83 -19.99 37.97 -4.40
N ILE A 84 -19.46 36.75 -4.58
CA ILE A 84 -20.27 35.54 -4.62
C ILE A 84 -20.77 35.21 -3.21
N SER A 85 -22.10 35.03 -3.10
CA SER A 85 -22.81 34.64 -1.88
C SER A 85 -23.55 33.30 -1.99
N GLY A 86 -23.53 32.66 -3.15
CA GLY A 86 -24.07 31.32 -3.36
C GLY A 86 -23.60 30.69 -4.66
N PHE A 87 -23.26 29.40 -4.62
CA PHE A 87 -22.94 28.63 -5.83
C PHE A 87 -23.24 27.14 -5.65
N THR A 88 -23.45 26.44 -6.74
CA THR A 88 -23.54 24.99 -6.83
C THR A 88 -22.58 24.44 -7.87
N ILE A 89 -22.14 23.20 -7.68
CA ILE A 89 -21.32 22.43 -8.62
C ILE A 89 -22.05 21.13 -8.89
N ASP A 90 -22.27 20.82 -10.15
CA ASP A 90 -22.81 19.56 -10.63
C ASP A 90 -21.81 18.89 -11.59
N VAL A 91 -21.86 17.56 -11.65
CA VAL A 91 -21.04 16.74 -12.55
C VAL A 91 -21.94 15.85 -13.40
N ALA A 92 -21.55 15.58 -14.64
CA ALA A 92 -22.31 14.72 -15.54
C ALA A 92 -21.93 13.26 -15.31
N VAL A 93 -22.87 12.45 -14.82
CA VAL A 93 -22.73 11.02 -14.64
C VAL A 93 -23.81 10.31 -15.46
N ASN A 94 -23.42 9.41 -16.35
CA ASN A 94 -24.35 8.69 -17.25
C ASN A 94 -25.31 9.63 -18.02
N GLY A 95 -24.80 10.79 -18.45
CA GLY A 95 -25.57 11.79 -19.20
C GLY A 95 -26.53 12.62 -18.37
N GLN A 96 -26.52 12.51 -17.06
CA GLN A 96 -27.33 13.30 -16.15
C GLN A 96 -26.47 14.16 -15.21
N TRP A 97 -26.94 15.38 -14.91
CA TRP A 97 -26.31 16.23 -13.92
C TRP A 97 -26.66 15.77 -12.52
N VAL A 98 -25.63 15.49 -11.72
CA VAL A 98 -25.76 15.13 -10.31
C VAL A 98 -25.01 16.13 -9.42
N PRO A 99 -25.54 16.49 -8.23
CA PRO A 99 -24.87 17.41 -7.33
C PRO A 99 -23.50 16.89 -6.90
N PHE A 100 -22.47 17.74 -6.99
CA PHE A 100 -21.13 17.47 -6.48
C PHE A 100 -20.82 18.26 -5.22
N GLY A 101 -21.20 19.53 -5.17
CA GLY A 101 -20.97 20.41 -4.03
C GLY A 101 -21.67 21.74 -4.14
N ALA A 102 -21.67 22.49 -3.05
CA ALA A 102 -22.24 23.83 -2.98
C ALA A 102 -21.52 24.69 -1.93
N GLY A 103 -21.70 25.98 -1.99
CA GLY A 103 -21.17 26.91 -0.99
C GLY A 103 -21.79 28.30 -1.05
N SER A 104 -21.51 29.11 -0.02
CA SER A 104 -21.98 30.48 0.08
C SER A 104 -20.96 31.51 -0.40
N THR A 105 -19.67 31.21 -0.33
CA THR A 105 -18.61 32.17 -0.67
C THR A 105 -17.49 31.45 -1.39
N VAL A 106 -16.78 32.13 -2.29
CA VAL A 106 -15.59 31.62 -2.97
C VAL A 106 -14.31 32.22 -2.36
N GLY A 107 -14.19 33.54 -2.40
CA GLY A 107 -13.00 34.22 -1.92
C GLY A 107 -11.77 33.99 -2.81
N TYR A 108 -10.58 34.21 -2.24
CA TYR A 108 -9.33 34.07 -2.98
C TYR A 108 -9.14 32.66 -3.58
N ARG A 109 -9.48 31.63 -2.81
CA ARG A 109 -9.35 30.22 -3.22
C ARG A 109 -10.26 29.36 -2.35
N ARG A 110 -11.10 28.57 -2.96
CA ARG A 110 -11.95 27.62 -2.25
C ARG A 110 -11.91 26.25 -2.89
N LEU A 111 -11.49 25.28 -2.10
CA LEU A 111 -11.52 23.86 -2.44
C LEU A 111 -12.86 23.28 -1.99
N ILE A 112 -13.60 22.67 -2.89
CA ILE A 112 -14.86 21.99 -2.63
C ILE A 112 -14.61 20.50 -2.83
N LYS A 113 -14.62 19.75 -1.73
CA LYS A 113 -14.49 18.28 -1.77
C LYS A 113 -15.89 17.68 -1.92
N GLY A 114 -16.08 16.92 -2.98
CA GLY A 114 -17.25 16.09 -3.24
C GLY A 114 -16.95 14.61 -3.02
N GLN A 115 -17.91 13.75 -3.37
CA GLN A 115 -17.65 12.33 -3.51
C GLN A 115 -16.76 12.10 -4.75
N PRO A 116 -15.81 11.15 -4.69
CA PRO A 116 -15.03 10.79 -5.86
C PRO A 116 -15.94 10.44 -7.05
N VAL A 117 -15.65 11.01 -8.22
CA VAL A 117 -16.51 10.89 -9.40
C VAL A 117 -15.67 10.74 -10.67
N ASP A 118 -16.16 9.92 -11.61
CA ASP A 118 -15.66 9.93 -12.99
C ASP A 118 -16.61 10.76 -13.82
N SER A 119 -16.09 11.86 -14.35
CA SER A 119 -16.87 12.74 -15.21
C SER A 119 -15.99 13.49 -16.19
N ARG A 120 -16.54 13.76 -17.36
CA ARG A 120 -15.94 14.67 -18.35
C ARG A 120 -16.42 16.11 -18.20
N TYR A 121 -17.66 16.30 -17.71
CA TYR A 121 -18.28 17.62 -17.68
C TYR A 121 -18.61 18.05 -16.26
N ILE A 122 -18.26 19.31 -15.95
CA ILE A 122 -18.53 19.96 -14.67
C ILE A 122 -19.28 21.23 -14.93
N ARG A 123 -20.42 21.42 -14.27
CA ARG A 123 -21.19 22.67 -14.31
C ARG A 123 -21.05 23.42 -12.99
N VAL A 124 -20.64 24.68 -13.07
CA VAL A 124 -20.63 25.60 -11.93
C VAL A 124 -21.72 26.64 -12.15
N SER A 125 -22.58 26.82 -11.19
CA SER A 125 -23.66 27.80 -11.21
C SER A 125 -23.53 28.75 -10.02
N ILE A 126 -23.30 30.04 -10.30
CA ILE A 126 -23.38 31.10 -9.29
C ILE A 126 -24.85 31.42 -9.10
N THR A 127 -25.38 31.11 -7.92
CA THR A 127 -26.79 31.21 -7.59
C THR A 127 -27.16 32.53 -6.93
N ASP A 128 -26.19 33.20 -6.31
CA ASP A 128 -26.35 34.52 -5.72
C ASP A 128 -25.03 35.28 -5.59
N ALA A 129 -25.07 36.59 -5.75
CA ALA A 129 -23.90 37.47 -5.56
C ALA A 129 -24.33 38.90 -5.17
N GLN A 130 -23.49 39.57 -4.41
CA GLN A 130 -23.71 40.98 -4.00
C GLN A 130 -23.54 41.98 -5.16
N ALA A 131 -22.65 41.63 -6.13
CA ALA A 131 -22.43 42.34 -7.37
C ALA A 131 -22.10 41.31 -8.45
N THR A 132 -21.99 41.72 -9.73
CA THR A 132 -21.62 40.83 -10.84
C THR A 132 -20.40 39.98 -10.44
N PRO A 133 -20.48 38.64 -10.40
CA PRO A 133 -19.38 37.75 -10.00
C PRO A 133 -18.21 37.86 -10.99
N ILE A 134 -17.00 37.77 -10.48
CA ILE A 134 -15.78 37.75 -11.30
C ILE A 134 -14.88 36.61 -10.76
N LEU A 135 -14.68 35.61 -11.59
CA LEU A 135 -13.82 34.46 -11.29
C LEU A 135 -12.56 34.50 -12.14
N ASN A 136 -11.41 34.20 -11.55
CA ASN A 136 -10.12 34.13 -12.24
C ASN A 136 -9.54 32.70 -12.29
N GLY A 137 -10.30 31.70 -11.90
CA GLY A 137 -9.85 30.33 -12.06
C GLY A 137 -10.83 29.27 -11.56
N VAL A 138 -10.75 28.14 -12.24
CA VAL A 138 -11.37 26.89 -11.84
C VAL A 138 -10.35 25.77 -12.07
N SER A 139 -10.13 24.95 -11.07
CA SER A 139 -9.23 23.80 -11.13
C SER A 139 -9.92 22.55 -10.64
N VAL A 140 -9.47 21.39 -11.08
CA VAL A 140 -10.05 20.09 -10.74
C VAL A 140 -8.94 19.15 -10.31
N TYR A 141 -9.08 18.58 -9.13
CA TYR A 141 -8.05 17.75 -8.52
C TYR A 141 -8.61 16.43 -8.01
N LYS A 142 -7.70 15.47 -7.89
CA LYS A 142 -7.88 14.29 -7.07
C LYS A 142 -7.18 14.52 -5.74
N THR A 143 -7.83 14.19 -4.62
CA THR A 143 -7.20 14.23 -3.30
C THR A 143 -5.99 13.30 -3.29
N PRO A 144 -4.80 13.78 -2.93
CA PRO A 144 -3.61 12.95 -2.81
C PRO A 144 -3.80 11.85 -1.76
N ALA A 145 -3.26 10.67 -2.01
CA ALA A 145 -3.28 9.54 -1.08
C ALA A 145 -2.72 9.92 0.32
N SER A 146 -1.73 10.83 0.37
CA SER A 146 -1.17 11.35 1.63
C SER A 146 -2.16 12.14 2.49
N ILE A 147 -3.24 12.68 1.92
CA ILE A 147 -4.33 13.35 2.67
C ILE A 147 -5.40 12.33 3.05
N GLU A 148 -5.66 11.33 2.19
CA GLU A 148 -6.63 10.28 2.47
C GLU A 148 -6.18 9.40 3.64
N GLU A 149 -4.86 9.21 3.82
CA GLU A 149 -4.28 8.46 4.96
C GLU A 149 -4.49 9.11 6.33
N THR A 150 -4.73 10.41 6.41
CA THR A 150 -4.91 11.09 7.71
C THR A 150 -6.29 10.90 8.33
N ASP A 151 -7.32 10.60 7.53
CA ASP A 151 -8.69 10.39 8.03
C ASP A 151 -9.30 9.01 7.67
N GLY A 152 -8.62 8.15 6.96
CA GLY A 152 -8.82 6.74 6.55
C GLY A 152 -10.15 6.02 6.88
N TYR A 153 -11.17 6.73 7.32
CA TYR A 153 -12.45 6.16 7.70
C TYR A 153 -13.51 6.42 6.63
N PRO A 154 -14.33 5.41 6.31
CA PRO A 154 -15.37 5.53 5.31
C PRO A 154 -16.34 6.66 5.63
N LEU A 155 -16.66 7.44 4.60
CA LEU A 155 -17.73 8.43 4.71
C LEU A 155 -19.09 7.75 4.97
N GLY A 156 -19.90 8.34 5.83
CA GLY A 156 -21.24 7.82 6.17
C GLY A 156 -21.28 6.90 7.38
N LEU A 157 -20.15 6.60 8.02
CA LEU A 157 -20.12 6.01 9.35
C LEU A 157 -20.29 7.07 10.42
N THR A 158 -20.95 6.70 11.53
CA THR A 158 -21.09 7.58 12.70
C THR A 158 -19.99 7.28 13.69
N TYR A 159 -19.21 8.31 14.05
CA TYR A 159 -18.16 8.18 15.06
C TYR A 159 -18.70 8.36 16.47
N HIS A 160 -18.38 7.45 17.35
CA HIS A 160 -18.66 7.48 18.79
C HIS A 160 -17.33 7.63 19.55
N SER A 161 -17.18 8.80 20.18
CA SER A 161 -15.93 9.21 20.82
C SER A 161 -15.71 8.51 22.15
N ASP A 162 -14.48 8.20 22.46
CA ASP A 162 -14.04 7.79 23.80
C ASP A 162 -14.41 8.77 24.90
N ARG A 163 -14.46 10.08 24.62
CA ARG A 163 -14.78 11.11 25.60
C ARG A 163 -16.21 11.00 26.12
N THR A 164 -17.12 10.52 25.30
CA THR A 164 -18.56 10.38 25.63
C THR A 164 -18.94 8.97 26.04
N ALA A 165 -18.02 8.02 25.95
CA ALA A 165 -18.26 6.64 26.30
C ALA A 165 -18.31 6.43 27.81
N GLU A 166 -19.11 5.48 28.26
CA GLU A 166 -19.21 5.09 29.68
C GLU A 166 -18.00 4.25 30.06
N ARG A 167 -17.35 4.58 31.19
CA ARG A 167 -16.19 3.84 31.72
C ARG A 167 -16.50 3.24 33.07
N ALA A 168 -15.99 2.03 33.29
CA ALA A 168 -16.15 1.32 34.55
C ALA A 168 -14.90 0.50 34.90
N ASN A 169 -14.79 0.12 36.16
CA ASN A 169 -13.78 -0.82 36.69
C ASN A 169 -12.31 -0.40 36.49
N GLY A 170 -12.02 0.90 36.50
CA GLY A 170 -10.65 1.39 36.42
C GLY A 170 -10.54 2.84 36.02
N GLN A 171 -9.31 3.38 36.12
CA GLN A 171 -9.00 4.73 35.70
C GLN A 171 -8.46 4.74 34.28
N TRP A 172 -8.90 5.74 33.53
CA TRP A 172 -8.46 6.01 32.17
C TRP A 172 -7.78 7.35 32.09
N ASN A 173 -6.66 7.41 31.38
CA ASN A 173 -5.88 8.62 31.19
C ASN A 173 -6.13 9.16 29.77
N GLU A 174 -6.35 10.46 29.64
CA GLU A 174 -6.49 11.11 28.34
C GLU A 174 -5.12 11.38 27.72
N GLU A 175 -4.95 11.09 26.46
CA GLU A 175 -3.72 11.37 25.71
C GLU A 175 -3.86 12.57 24.77
N GLY A 176 -5.08 12.93 24.39
CA GLY A 176 -5.36 14.08 23.54
C GLY A 176 -4.93 13.93 22.08
N GLU A 177 -4.55 12.73 21.67
CA GLU A 177 -4.11 12.38 20.33
C GLU A 177 -4.99 11.25 19.76
N GLY A 178 -4.75 10.83 18.52
CA GLY A 178 -5.58 9.83 17.83
C GLY A 178 -6.75 10.45 17.07
N VAL A 179 -7.77 9.65 16.75
CA VAL A 179 -8.94 10.11 16.00
C VAL A 179 -9.59 11.28 16.74
N ARG A 180 -9.63 12.45 16.09
CA ARG A 180 -10.21 13.67 16.62
C ARG A 180 -9.70 14.06 18.02
N GLY A 181 -8.47 13.65 18.37
CA GLY A 181 -7.85 13.96 19.66
C GLY A 181 -8.52 13.32 20.87
N THR A 182 -9.07 12.11 20.72
CA THR A 182 -9.90 11.46 21.74
C THR A 182 -9.29 10.18 22.34
N SER A 183 -8.00 9.92 22.14
CA SER A 183 -7.36 8.72 22.68
C SER A 183 -7.35 8.69 24.21
N MET A 184 -7.76 7.56 24.76
CA MET A 184 -7.75 7.26 26.19
C MET A 184 -7.04 5.93 26.42
N TRP A 185 -6.22 5.84 27.47
CA TRP A 185 -5.47 4.63 27.78
C TRP A 185 -5.57 4.21 29.26
N THR A 186 -5.34 2.93 29.51
CA THR A 186 -5.31 2.35 30.85
C THR A 186 -4.34 1.17 30.91
N LYS A 187 -3.83 0.88 32.13
CA LYS A 187 -3.11 -0.36 32.47
C LYS A 187 -3.89 -1.20 33.50
N GLU A 188 -5.05 -0.77 33.91
CA GLU A 188 -5.80 -1.47 34.95
C GLU A 188 -6.54 -2.68 34.35
N LYS A 189 -6.24 -3.86 34.89
CA LYS A 189 -6.93 -5.09 34.53
C LYS A 189 -8.41 -5.02 34.90
N GLY A 190 -9.27 -5.32 33.94
CA GLY A 190 -10.71 -5.26 34.10
C GLY A 190 -11.31 -3.88 33.85
N ALA A 191 -10.49 -2.83 33.62
CA ALA A 191 -10.98 -1.54 33.20
C ALA A 191 -11.74 -1.66 31.86
N SER A 192 -12.86 -0.99 31.74
CA SER A 192 -13.74 -1.11 30.58
C SER A 192 -14.25 0.24 30.08
N VAL A 193 -14.53 0.30 28.79
CA VAL A 193 -15.21 1.40 28.12
C VAL A 193 -16.35 0.86 27.28
N THR A 194 -17.55 1.48 27.38
CA THR A 194 -18.76 1.05 26.69
C THR A 194 -19.29 2.17 25.80
N TYR A 195 -19.53 1.82 24.54
CA TYR A 195 -20.15 2.68 23.54
C TYR A 195 -21.57 2.20 23.26
N GLN A 196 -22.52 3.13 23.19
CA GLN A 196 -23.86 2.88 22.71
C GLN A 196 -23.97 3.37 21.27
N PHE A 197 -24.52 2.58 20.38
CA PHE A 197 -24.69 2.95 18.97
C PHE A 197 -25.95 2.33 18.38
N GLU A 198 -26.45 2.98 17.34
CA GLU A 198 -27.48 2.45 16.45
C GLU A 198 -26.81 1.92 15.19
N GLY A 199 -27.16 0.72 14.74
CA GLY A 199 -26.61 0.26 13.47
C GLY A 199 -26.65 -1.25 13.27
N THR A 200 -25.92 -1.67 12.23
CA THR A 200 -25.78 -3.06 11.80
C THR A 200 -24.36 -3.58 11.90
N LYS A 201 -23.39 -2.68 12.18
CA LYS A 201 -21.96 -3.03 12.28
C LYS A 201 -21.20 -1.94 13.02
N ALA A 202 -20.17 -2.31 13.76
CA ALA A 202 -19.25 -1.37 14.40
C ALA A 202 -17.78 -1.76 14.15
N TYR A 203 -16.94 -0.74 14.13
CA TYR A 203 -15.51 -0.84 13.90
C TYR A 203 -14.78 -0.17 15.06
N VAL A 204 -13.88 -0.92 15.72
CA VAL A 204 -13.10 -0.41 16.86
C VAL A 204 -11.82 0.23 16.35
N VAL A 205 -11.56 1.43 16.84
CA VAL A 205 -10.35 2.18 16.53
C VAL A 205 -9.50 2.32 17.78
N ALA A 206 -8.23 2.02 17.66
CA ALA A 206 -7.29 2.02 18.77
C ALA A 206 -5.88 2.44 18.32
N THR A 207 -5.07 2.90 19.26
CA THR A 207 -3.62 2.96 19.10
C THR A 207 -3.02 1.59 19.32
N VAL A 208 -2.12 1.17 18.44
CA VAL A 208 -1.27 -0.02 18.63
C VAL A 208 0.16 0.40 18.95
N ASP A 209 0.87 -0.35 19.83
CA ASP A 209 2.17 0.06 20.37
C ASP A 209 2.96 -1.17 20.85
N PRO A 210 4.32 -1.16 20.87
CA PRO A 210 5.10 -2.28 21.41
C PRO A 210 4.77 -2.64 22.85
N GLY A 211 4.34 -1.66 23.67
CA GLY A 211 3.99 -1.87 25.07
C GLY A 211 2.51 -2.15 25.33
N HIS A 212 1.71 -2.33 24.26
CA HIS A 212 0.29 -2.64 24.40
C HIS A 212 0.04 -4.14 24.47
N GLY A 213 -1.12 -4.50 25.00
CA GLY A 213 -1.57 -5.89 25.18
C GLY A 213 -2.94 -6.16 24.56
N GLU A 214 -3.68 -7.05 25.20
CA GLU A 214 -4.95 -7.55 24.69
C GLU A 214 -6.14 -6.85 25.34
N MET A 215 -7.21 -6.66 24.56
CA MET A 215 -8.51 -6.25 25.03
C MET A 215 -9.60 -7.20 24.54
N ASP A 216 -10.55 -7.47 25.41
CA ASP A 216 -11.73 -8.26 25.07
C ASP A 216 -12.83 -7.34 24.51
N VAL A 217 -13.49 -7.80 23.45
CA VAL A 217 -14.60 -7.11 22.79
C VAL A 217 -15.89 -7.84 23.09
N TYR A 218 -16.86 -7.08 23.63
CA TYR A 218 -18.21 -7.56 23.91
C TYR A 218 -19.21 -6.75 23.08
N VAL A 219 -20.23 -7.39 22.55
CA VAL A 219 -21.41 -6.74 21.97
C VAL A 219 -22.64 -7.27 22.69
N ASP A 220 -23.48 -6.36 23.19
CA ASP A 220 -24.71 -6.67 23.95
C ASP A 220 -24.45 -7.67 25.11
N GLY A 221 -23.31 -7.53 25.77
CA GLY A 221 -22.88 -8.38 26.87
C GLY A 221 -22.25 -9.72 26.47
N GLN A 222 -22.24 -10.07 25.18
CA GLN A 222 -21.61 -11.29 24.69
C GLN A 222 -20.17 -11.00 24.22
N LYS A 223 -19.20 -11.78 24.73
CA LYS A 223 -17.82 -11.71 24.24
C LYS A 223 -17.73 -12.26 22.81
N LEU A 224 -17.23 -11.45 21.90
CA LEU A 224 -17.04 -11.81 20.49
C LEU A 224 -15.58 -12.10 20.13
N ALA A 225 -14.64 -11.39 20.76
CA ALA A 225 -13.23 -11.51 20.41
C ALA A 225 -12.30 -11.09 21.55
N THR A 226 -11.03 -11.47 21.43
CA THR A 226 -9.89 -10.86 22.11
C THR A 226 -8.98 -10.28 21.03
N VAL A 227 -8.67 -9.00 21.12
CA VAL A 227 -7.89 -8.24 20.13
C VAL A 227 -6.54 -7.91 20.74
N ASN A 228 -5.46 -8.29 20.08
CA ASN A 228 -4.10 -7.87 20.45
C ASN A 228 -3.78 -6.51 19.80
N THR A 229 -3.42 -5.53 20.62
CA THR A 229 -3.03 -4.19 20.18
C THR A 229 -1.50 -3.98 20.25
N GLN A 230 -0.72 -5.02 20.47
CA GLN A 230 0.73 -4.99 20.37
C GLN A 230 1.16 -4.82 18.90
N SER A 231 2.16 -4.01 18.66
CA SER A 231 2.71 -3.74 17.32
C SER A 231 4.20 -3.40 17.43
N PRO A 232 5.05 -3.75 16.46
CA PRO A 232 6.47 -3.38 16.46
C PRO A 232 6.74 -1.88 16.57
N SER A 233 5.79 -1.05 16.19
CA SER A 233 5.87 0.42 16.28
C SER A 233 4.52 1.01 16.67
N ARG A 234 4.57 2.18 17.34
CA ARG A 234 3.36 2.92 17.67
C ARG A 234 2.67 3.43 16.43
N LYS A 235 1.41 3.08 16.26
CA LYS A 235 0.51 3.56 15.20
C LYS A 235 -0.83 3.94 15.82
N ARG A 236 -1.26 5.16 15.53
CA ARG A 236 -2.56 5.66 15.97
C ARG A 236 -3.65 5.38 14.94
N SER A 237 -4.89 5.49 15.40
CA SER A 237 -6.08 5.45 14.55
C SER A 237 -6.17 4.19 13.69
N GLN A 238 -5.81 3.04 14.28
CA GLN A 238 -5.88 1.77 13.59
C GLN A 238 -7.26 1.13 13.80
N LYS A 239 -7.88 0.63 12.71
CA LYS A 239 -9.01 -0.28 12.81
C LYS A 239 -8.50 -1.63 13.34
N VAL A 240 -8.75 -1.94 14.58
CA VAL A 240 -8.27 -3.16 15.24
C VAL A 240 -9.29 -4.28 15.30
N TYR A 241 -10.58 -3.96 15.12
CA TYR A 241 -11.65 -4.94 15.11
C TYR A 241 -12.86 -4.46 14.30
N GLU A 242 -13.60 -5.41 13.73
CA GLU A 242 -14.94 -5.18 13.16
C GLU A 242 -15.91 -6.23 13.71
N THR A 243 -17.12 -5.84 14.09
CA THR A 243 -18.14 -6.79 14.51
C THR A 243 -18.60 -7.68 13.36
N PRO A 244 -19.16 -8.86 13.61
CA PRO A 244 -20.06 -9.50 12.66
C PRO A 244 -21.17 -8.53 12.24
N ASP A 245 -21.93 -8.87 11.21
CA ASP A 245 -23.15 -8.14 10.90
C ASP A 245 -24.17 -8.36 12.03
N LEU A 246 -24.71 -7.26 12.53
CA LEU A 246 -25.66 -7.23 13.63
C LEU A 246 -27.08 -7.01 13.09
N ALA A 247 -28.09 -7.34 13.87
CA ALA A 247 -29.45 -6.91 13.58
C ALA A 247 -29.52 -5.37 13.59
N ALA A 248 -30.36 -4.78 12.76
CA ALA A 248 -30.56 -3.34 12.80
C ALA A 248 -31.20 -2.92 14.14
N GLY A 249 -30.61 -1.96 14.83
CA GLY A 249 -31.08 -1.48 16.13
C GLY A 249 -30.01 -0.90 17.02
N SER A 250 -30.38 -0.70 18.29
CA SER A 250 -29.48 -0.22 19.34
C SER A 250 -28.61 -1.34 19.88
N HIS A 251 -27.33 -1.08 19.99
CA HIS A 251 -26.33 -2.01 20.50
C HIS A 251 -25.40 -1.33 21.50
N THR A 252 -24.76 -2.18 22.32
CA THR A 252 -23.65 -1.78 23.19
C THR A 252 -22.38 -2.51 22.77
N LEU A 253 -21.27 -1.79 22.62
CA LEU A 253 -19.94 -2.38 22.42
C LEU A 253 -19.07 -2.02 23.62
N THR A 254 -18.56 -3.04 24.31
CA THR A 254 -17.70 -2.86 25.48
C THR A 254 -16.33 -3.44 25.21
N LEU A 255 -15.29 -2.63 25.47
CA LEU A 255 -13.89 -3.06 25.44
C LEU A 255 -13.40 -3.21 26.87
N VAL A 256 -12.72 -4.30 27.16
CA VAL A 256 -12.21 -4.63 28.51
C VAL A 256 -10.72 -4.93 28.44
N ASN A 257 -9.91 -4.28 29.26
CA ASN A 257 -8.51 -4.64 29.44
C ASN A 257 -8.41 -6.00 30.15
N SER A 258 -8.20 -7.05 29.40
CA SER A 258 -8.29 -8.41 29.92
C SER A 258 -7.06 -8.88 30.73
N LYS A 259 -5.88 -8.34 30.44
CA LYS A 259 -4.62 -8.79 31.08
C LYS A 259 -3.99 -7.78 32.03
N GLY A 260 -4.22 -6.50 31.84
CA GLY A 260 -3.61 -5.42 32.63
C GLY A 260 -2.34 -4.83 31.99
N ASP A 261 -2.04 -5.22 30.76
CA ASP A 261 -1.08 -4.49 29.91
C ASP A 261 -1.68 -3.16 29.47
N ALA A 262 -0.87 -2.25 28.93
CA ALA A 262 -1.41 -1.01 28.40
C ALA A 262 -2.33 -1.28 27.21
N ILE A 263 -3.48 -0.62 27.18
CA ILE A 263 -4.34 -0.52 25.99
C ILE A 263 -4.73 0.95 25.80
N ALA A 264 -4.88 1.37 24.55
CA ALA A 264 -5.39 2.71 24.23
C ALA A 264 -6.50 2.61 23.20
N THR A 265 -7.65 3.17 23.52
CA THR A 265 -8.83 3.21 22.66
C THR A 265 -9.04 4.62 22.13
N GLU A 266 -9.66 4.76 20.95
CA GLU A 266 -9.90 6.05 20.31
C GLU A 266 -11.38 6.25 19.97
N GLY A 267 -12.18 5.20 20.09
CA GLY A 267 -13.61 5.22 19.80
C GLY A 267 -14.04 4.10 18.85
N ILE A 268 -15.28 4.21 18.40
CA ILE A 268 -15.84 3.30 17.38
C ILE A 268 -16.48 4.08 16.24
N TYR A 269 -16.51 3.47 15.06
CA TYR A 269 -17.37 3.89 13.96
C TYR A 269 -18.51 2.91 13.78
N ALA A 270 -19.74 3.40 13.68
CA ALA A 270 -20.93 2.59 13.50
C ALA A 270 -21.52 2.77 12.09
N LEU A 271 -21.92 1.68 11.48
CA LEU A 271 -22.71 1.67 10.26
C LEU A 271 -24.19 1.71 10.64
N ASN A 272 -24.78 2.88 10.52
CA ASN A 272 -26.15 3.12 10.95
C ASN A 272 -27.16 2.52 9.97
N ASN A 273 -27.93 1.53 10.40
CA ASN A 273 -29.13 0.97 9.75
C ASN A 273 -29.09 0.97 8.21
N GLN A 274 -27.95 0.67 7.61
CA GLN A 274 -27.78 0.63 6.18
C GLN A 274 -28.26 -0.72 5.66
N GLU A 275 -29.52 -0.81 5.25
CA GLU A 275 -30.09 -2.06 4.71
C GLU A 275 -29.31 -2.57 3.51
N LYS A 276 -28.79 -1.68 2.67
CA LYS A 276 -27.96 -2.02 1.51
C LYS A 276 -26.49 -2.32 1.84
N GLY A 277 -26.01 -1.93 3.02
CA GLY A 277 -24.66 -2.20 3.49
C GLY A 277 -23.56 -1.31 2.87
N LEU A 278 -22.32 -1.71 3.10
CA LEU A 278 -21.13 -1.09 2.51
C LEU A 278 -20.34 -2.10 1.67
N PHE A 279 -19.61 -1.58 0.69
CA PHE A 279 -18.79 -2.35 -0.23
C PHE A 279 -17.32 -2.06 -0.02
N GLU A 280 -16.51 -3.11 0.02
CA GLU A 280 -15.05 -3.00 0.09
C GLU A 280 -14.39 -4.20 -0.56
N PHE A 281 -13.11 -4.06 -0.91
CA PHE A 281 -12.33 -5.23 -1.33
C PHE A 281 -12.07 -6.17 -0.16
N ALA A 282 -11.94 -7.46 -0.44
CA ALA A 282 -11.65 -8.46 0.58
C ALA A 282 -10.26 -8.26 1.23
N GLN A 283 -9.35 -7.60 0.51
CA GLN A 283 -7.98 -7.33 0.94
C GLN A 283 -7.42 -6.08 0.25
N PRO A 284 -6.44 -5.39 0.86
CA PRO A 284 -5.88 -4.16 0.28
C PRO A 284 -4.84 -4.43 -0.82
N THR A 285 -4.28 -5.64 -0.89
CA THR A 285 -3.27 -6.03 -1.86
C THR A 285 -3.53 -7.43 -2.41
N LEU A 286 -3.20 -7.64 -3.67
CA LEU A 286 -3.33 -8.93 -4.34
C LEU A 286 -2.10 -9.13 -5.25
N ALA A 287 -1.33 -10.19 -5.01
CA ALA A 287 -0.27 -10.61 -5.91
C ALA A 287 -0.83 -11.55 -6.98
N VAL A 288 -0.41 -11.36 -8.23
CA VAL A 288 -0.86 -12.17 -9.36
C VAL A 288 0.30 -12.46 -10.32
N LYS A 289 0.31 -13.67 -10.85
CA LYS A 289 1.26 -14.02 -11.91
C LYS A 289 0.91 -13.23 -13.18
N LYS A 290 1.93 -12.67 -13.83
CA LYS A 290 1.75 -12.00 -15.12
C LYS A 290 1.08 -12.94 -16.14
N GLY A 291 0.09 -12.42 -16.86
CA GLY A 291 -0.73 -13.17 -17.81
C GLY A 291 -1.95 -13.87 -17.22
N ASP A 292 -1.99 -14.08 -15.89
CA ASP A 292 -3.16 -14.63 -15.22
C ASP A 292 -4.12 -13.49 -14.79
N PRO A 293 -5.45 -13.68 -14.89
CA PRO A 293 -6.38 -12.65 -14.47
C PRO A 293 -6.39 -12.49 -12.95
N ALA A 294 -6.33 -11.24 -12.47
CA ALA A 294 -6.49 -10.93 -11.05
C ALA A 294 -7.94 -11.22 -10.61
N GLN A 295 -8.11 -12.10 -9.62
CA GLN A 295 -9.40 -12.44 -9.04
C GLN A 295 -9.75 -11.42 -7.95
N VAL A 296 -10.41 -10.35 -8.33
CA VAL A 296 -10.73 -9.24 -7.42
C VAL A 296 -12.05 -9.52 -6.73
N VAL A 297 -12.00 -9.69 -5.41
CA VAL A 297 -13.18 -10.00 -4.59
C VAL A 297 -13.70 -8.74 -3.92
N VAL A 298 -14.97 -8.42 -4.17
CA VAL A 298 -15.72 -7.33 -3.53
C VAL A 298 -16.70 -7.93 -2.53
N LYS A 299 -16.64 -7.46 -1.29
CA LYS A 299 -17.52 -7.83 -0.17
C LYS A 299 -18.59 -6.77 0.04
N ARG A 300 -19.80 -7.22 0.38
CA ARG A 300 -20.91 -6.39 0.86
C ARG A 300 -21.18 -6.74 2.31
N LYS A 301 -21.01 -5.77 3.21
CA LYS A 301 -21.03 -5.96 4.67
C LYS A 301 -22.02 -5.04 5.35
N GLY A 302 -22.50 -5.43 6.52
CA GLY A 302 -23.37 -4.62 7.38
C GLY A 302 -24.78 -4.42 6.84
N GLY A 303 -25.15 -5.15 5.81
CA GLY A 303 -26.46 -5.19 5.17
C GLY A 303 -26.39 -5.77 3.78
N SER A 304 -27.42 -6.49 3.37
CA SER A 304 -27.50 -7.09 2.02
C SER A 304 -28.90 -7.05 1.44
N LYS A 305 -29.79 -6.26 2.05
CA LYS A 305 -31.19 -6.17 1.64
C LYS A 305 -31.36 -5.34 0.36
N GLY A 306 -32.11 -5.88 -0.57
CA GLY A 306 -32.34 -5.30 -1.88
C GLY A 306 -31.13 -5.39 -2.81
N SER A 307 -31.37 -5.11 -4.09
CA SER A 307 -30.28 -4.97 -5.05
C SER A 307 -29.46 -3.70 -4.78
N ALA A 308 -28.19 -3.77 -5.11
CA ALA A 308 -27.29 -2.62 -5.03
C ALA A 308 -26.28 -2.65 -6.18
N SER A 309 -25.84 -1.47 -6.61
CA SER A 309 -24.86 -1.34 -7.67
C SER A 309 -23.72 -0.40 -7.28
N LEU A 310 -22.54 -0.64 -7.84
CA LEU A 310 -21.39 0.24 -7.73
C LEU A 310 -20.47 0.03 -8.94
N LYS A 311 -19.59 1.00 -9.17
CA LYS A 311 -18.63 0.97 -10.26
C LYS A 311 -17.30 0.43 -9.78
N LEU A 312 -16.65 -0.42 -10.58
CA LEU A 312 -15.28 -0.89 -10.38
C LEU A 312 -14.44 -0.42 -11.58
N ILE A 313 -13.33 0.27 -11.28
CA ILE A 313 -12.39 0.76 -12.29
C ILE A 313 -10.96 0.36 -11.97
N THR A 314 -10.10 0.33 -13.00
CA THR A 314 -8.65 0.22 -12.86
C THR A 314 -7.98 1.57 -13.07
N GLU A 315 -6.89 1.82 -12.33
CA GLU A 315 -6.00 2.98 -12.51
C GLU A 315 -4.54 2.52 -12.57
N PRO A 316 -3.68 3.21 -13.36
CA PRO A 316 -2.26 2.85 -13.41
C PRO A 316 -1.55 3.16 -12.09
N GLY A 317 -0.63 2.25 -11.71
CA GLY A 317 0.41 2.47 -10.74
C GLY A 317 1.76 2.55 -11.45
N THR A 318 2.71 1.71 -11.06
CA THR A 318 3.96 1.51 -11.81
C THR A 318 3.72 0.72 -13.10
N GLY A 319 2.65 -0.09 -13.14
CA GLY A 319 2.19 -0.82 -14.31
C GLY A 319 1.28 0.03 -15.20
N VAL A 320 1.55 0.04 -16.50
CA VAL A 320 0.80 0.79 -17.50
C VAL A 320 -0.22 -0.11 -18.18
N HIS A 321 -1.45 0.42 -18.38
CA HIS A 321 -2.47 -0.29 -19.14
C HIS A 321 -1.99 -0.64 -20.56
N GLY A 322 -2.46 -1.74 -21.11
CA GLY A 322 -2.03 -2.24 -22.42
C GLY A 322 -0.65 -2.90 -22.43
N LYS A 323 0.13 -2.80 -21.33
CA LYS A 323 1.43 -3.49 -21.15
C LYS A 323 1.39 -4.48 -20.01
N VAL A 324 0.87 -4.10 -18.86
CA VAL A 324 0.83 -4.92 -17.64
C VAL A 324 -0.58 -5.47 -17.38
N TYR A 325 -1.61 -4.69 -17.67
CA TYR A 325 -3.00 -5.05 -17.48
C TYR A 325 -3.89 -4.44 -18.57
N LYS A 326 -5.14 -4.90 -18.67
CA LYS A 326 -6.18 -4.27 -19.49
C LYS A 326 -7.10 -3.45 -18.62
N ASP A 327 -7.44 -2.25 -19.07
CA ASP A 327 -8.41 -1.40 -18.39
C ASP A 327 -9.72 -2.14 -18.16
N THR A 328 -10.22 -2.01 -16.95
CA THR A 328 -11.51 -2.56 -16.54
C THR A 328 -12.35 -1.42 -15.99
N ASN A 329 -13.55 -1.26 -16.50
CA ASN A 329 -14.54 -0.28 -16.06
C ASN A 329 -15.90 -0.94 -16.16
N VAL A 330 -16.39 -1.48 -15.04
CA VAL A 330 -17.62 -2.27 -14.99
C VAL A 330 -18.53 -1.80 -13.87
N THR A 331 -19.83 -1.91 -14.09
CA THR A 331 -20.83 -1.80 -13.04
C THR A 331 -21.06 -3.17 -12.42
N LEU A 332 -20.93 -3.27 -11.11
CA LEU A 332 -21.22 -4.48 -10.36
C LEU A 332 -22.63 -4.39 -9.82
N GLU A 333 -23.44 -5.37 -10.19
CA GLU A 333 -24.81 -5.52 -9.70
C GLU A 333 -24.85 -6.63 -8.65
N PHE A 334 -25.19 -6.28 -7.41
CA PHE A 334 -25.44 -7.22 -6.32
C PHE A 334 -26.93 -7.48 -6.20
N ALA A 335 -27.34 -8.73 -6.24
CA ALA A 335 -28.72 -9.12 -5.99
C ALA A 335 -29.08 -8.96 -4.50
N ASP A 336 -30.38 -9.04 -4.20
CA ASP A 336 -30.87 -9.11 -2.82
C ASP A 336 -30.24 -10.31 -2.09
N GLY A 337 -29.63 -10.06 -0.93
CA GLY A 337 -28.92 -11.07 -0.14
C GLY A 337 -27.52 -11.44 -0.63
N GLU A 338 -27.08 -10.95 -1.78
CA GLU A 338 -25.72 -11.22 -2.29
C GLU A 338 -24.69 -10.40 -1.51
N THR A 339 -23.68 -11.08 -0.93
CA THR A 339 -22.67 -10.48 -0.04
C THR A 339 -21.26 -10.48 -0.61
N GLU A 340 -21.05 -11.12 -1.76
CA GLU A 340 -19.72 -11.22 -2.36
C GLU A 340 -19.82 -11.32 -3.88
N LYS A 341 -18.87 -10.71 -4.57
CA LYS A 341 -18.73 -10.82 -6.01
C LYS A 341 -17.26 -10.82 -6.42
N THR A 342 -16.90 -11.71 -7.34
CA THR A 342 -15.54 -11.77 -7.90
C THR A 342 -15.53 -11.20 -9.31
N VAL A 343 -14.58 -10.30 -9.56
CA VAL A 343 -14.32 -9.69 -10.87
C VAL A 343 -12.95 -10.13 -11.36
N GLN A 344 -12.89 -10.61 -12.60
CA GLN A 344 -11.62 -10.90 -13.26
C GLN A 344 -11.08 -9.64 -13.94
N VAL A 345 -9.94 -9.14 -13.47
CA VAL A 345 -9.20 -8.05 -14.12
C VAL A 345 -8.04 -8.66 -14.89
N PRO A 346 -8.04 -8.56 -16.24
CA PRO A 346 -7.02 -9.20 -17.05
C PRO A 346 -5.65 -8.57 -16.84
N THR A 347 -4.64 -9.38 -16.52
CA THR A 347 -3.24 -8.99 -16.62
C THR A 347 -2.61 -9.49 -17.92
N LEU A 348 -1.46 -8.96 -18.28
CA LEU A 348 -0.77 -9.30 -19.52
C LEU A 348 0.58 -9.96 -19.19
N ASP A 349 1.00 -10.87 -20.05
CA ASP A 349 2.37 -11.39 -20.00
C ASP A 349 3.29 -10.37 -20.68
N PHE A 350 4.17 -9.75 -19.90
CA PHE A 350 5.11 -8.75 -20.37
C PHE A 350 6.54 -9.25 -20.33
N ALA A 351 7.34 -8.81 -21.29
CA ALA A 351 8.79 -9.03 -21.25
C ALA A 351 9.43 -8.09 -20.21
N GLY A 352 10.31 -8.64 -19.37
CA GLY A 352 10.97 -7.89 -18.31
C GLY A 352 12.00 -8.73 -17.55
N LYS A 353 12.66 -8.12 -16.58
CA LYS A 353 13.59 -8.81 -15.67
C LYS A 353 12.80 -9.77 -14.76
N ALA A 354 13.49 -10.82 -14.28
CA ALA A 354 12.87 -11.75 -13.31
C ALA A 354 12.44 -11.07 -12.00
N THR A 355 13.07 -9.94 -11.65
CA THR A 355 12.78 -9.12 -10.47
C THR A 355 11.65 -8.13 -10.67
N ASP A 356 11.13 -7.94 -11.89
CA ASP A 356 10.14 -6.90 -12.16
C ASP A 356 8.81 -7.22 -11.48
N VAL A 357 8.34 -6.25 -10.70
CA VAL A 357 7.03 -6.22 -10.08
C VAL A 357 6.38 -4.90 -10.47
N TYR A 358 5.25 -4.99 -11.13
CA TYR A 358 4.45 -3.81 -11.49
C TYR A 358 3.14 -3.83 -10.74
N ASP A 359 2.65 -2.68 -10.33
CA ASP A 359 1.37 -2.53 -9.68
C ASP A 359 0.40 -1.69 -10.51
N PHE A 360 -0.88 -1.94 -10.29
CA PHE A 360 -1.97 -1.08 -10.68
C PHE A 360 -3.04 -1.12 -9.59
N LYS A 361 -3.95 -0.15 -9.62
CA LYS A 361 -5.00 -0.02 -8.62
C LYS A 361 -6.34 -0.41 -9.18
N VAL A 362 -7.18 -0.99 -8.35
CA VAL A 362 -8.59 -1.24 -8.61
C VAL A 362 -9.39 -0.47 -7.56
N LYS A 363 -10.42 0.26 -7.99
CA LYS A 363 -11.20 1.14 -7.11
C LYS A 363 -12.68 0.86 -7.19
N LEU A 364 -13.35 1.03 -6.06
CA LEU A 364 -14.80 1.02 -5.94
C LEU A 364 -15.33 2.45 -5.89
N LEU A 365 -16.28 2.77 -6.76
CA LEU A 365 -16.83 4.10 -6.94
C LEU A 365 -18.35 4.05 -7.04
N HIS A 366 -18.97 5.18 -6.73
CA HIS A 366 -20.39 5.44 -6.98
C HIS A 366 -21.34 4.32 -6.53
N PRO A 367 -21.31 3.92 -5.25
CA PRO A 367 -22.34 3.06 -4.73
C PRO A 367 -23.69 3.74 -4.91
N ASP A 368 -24.73 2.98 -5.20
CA ASP A 368 -26.08 3.52 -5.34
C ASP A 368 -26.60 4.09 -4.00
N GLN A 369 -27.68 4.85 -4.04
CA GLN A 369 -28.24 5.49 -2.87
C GLN A 369 -28.56 4.45 -1.77
N GLY A 370 -28.09 4.73 -0.55
CA GLY A 370 -28.23 3.87 0.62
C GLY A 370 -27.15 2.80 0.75
N SER A 371 -26.12 2.84 -0.09
CA SER A 371 -24.91 2.03 0.01
C SER A 371 -23.70 2.92 0.30
N LEU A 372 -22.66 2.36 0.89
CA LEU A 372 -21.41 3.06 1.21
C LEU A 372 -20.20 2.28 0.67
N VAL A 373 -19.09 2.96 0.50
CA VAL A 373 -17.77 2.33 0.28
C VAL A 373 -17.08 2.20 1.63
N GLY A 374 -16.55 1.02 1.92
CA GLY A 374 -15.97 0.65 3.21
C GLY A 374 -14.51 1.06 3.40
N PHE A 375 -13.82 0.36 4.30
CA PHE A 375 -12.42 0.66 4.69
C PHE A 375 -11.38 0.30 3.64
N ILE A 376 -11.71 -0.61 2.71
CA ILE A 376 -10.81 -1.03 1.62
C ILE A 376 -11.44 -0.65 0.28
N PRO A 377 -11.50 0.67 -0.04
CA PRO A 377 -12.09 1.16 -1.29
C PRO A 377 -11.17 0.96 -2.50
N GLU A 378 -9.90 0.69 -2.24
CA GLU A 378 -8.85 0.53 -3.23
C GLU A 378 -8.07 -0.75 -2.97
N LEU A 379 -7.80 -1.50 -4.03
CA LEU A 379 -6.96 -2.69 -4.05
C LEU A 379 -5.74 -2.43 -4.92
N THR A 380 -4.54 -2.67 -4.40
CA THR A 380 -3.32 -2.70 -5.19
C THR A 380 -3.07 -4.10 -5.72
N VAL A 381 -3.08 -4.27 -7.03
CA VAL A 381 -2.73 -5.54 -7.69
C VAL A 381 -1.26 -5.48 -8.10
N GLN A 382 -0.47 -6.41 -7.59
CA GLN A 382 0.95 -6.57 -7.91
C GLN A 382 1.12 -7.69 -8.93
N VAL A 383 1.63 -7.37 -10.10
CA VAL A 383 1.83 -8.32 -11.22
C VAL A 383 3.30 -8.66 -11.31
N MET A 384 3.63 -9.95 -11.25
CA MET A 384 5.00 -10.45 -11.15
C MET A 384 5.19 -11.81 -11.79
N ASN A 385 6.44 -12.26 -11.88
CA ASN A 385 6.72 -13.65 -12.23
C ASN A 385 6.20 -14.62 -11.16
N GLU A 386 5.85 -15.85 -11.55
CA GLU A 386 5.32 -16.89 -10.67
C GLU A 386 6.22 -17.16 -9.45
N ASP A 387 7.53 -17.15 -9.66
CA ASP A 387 8.51 -17.43 -8.60
C ASP A 387 8.56 -16.36 -7.50
N LEU A 388 8.05 -15.15 -7.77
CA LEU A 388 7.97 -14.04 -6.83
C LEU A 388 6.64 -13.97 -6.08
N LEU A 389 5.66 -14.80 -6.43
CA LEU A 389 4.40 -14.84 -5.68
C LEU A 389 4.66 -15.16 -4.20
N PRO A 390 3.92 -14.54 -3.26
CA PRO A 390 4.15 -14.76 -1.82
C PRO A 390 4.18 -16.22 -1.40
N GLU A 391 3.32 -17.05 -1.96
CA GLU A 391 3.26 -18.49 -1.71
C GLU A 391 4.46 -19.29 -2.25
N ASN A 392 5.23 -18.72 -3.16
CA ASN A 392 6.44 -19.31 -3.74
C ASN A 392 7.72 -18.71 -3.14
N ARG A 393 7.58 -17.86 -2.12
CA ARG A 393 8.70 -17.28 -1.38
C ARG A 393 8.78 -17.90 0.01
N LYS A 394 9.98 -18.31 0.41
CA LYS A 394 10.25 -18.92 1.72
C LYS A 394 11.26 -18.08 2.47
N GLU A 395 10.85 -17.53 3.60
CA GLU A 395 11.77 -16.87 4.52
C GLU A 395 12.63 -17.89 5.27
N VAL A 396 13.89 -17.54 5.46
CA VAL A 396 14.90 -18.27 6.22
C VAL A 396 15.49 -17.30 7.22
N ASP A 397 15.38 -17.64 8.49
CA ASP A 397 15.94 -16.86 9.59
C ASP A 397 17.46 -16.78 9.50
N ASP A 398 18.05 -15.63 9.87
CA ASP A 398 19.50 -15.43 9.85
C ASP A 398 20.25 -16.37 10.80
N GLN A 399 19.59 -16.96 11.78
CA GLN A 399 20.16 -17.93 12.73
C GLN A 399 19.77 -19.38 12.41
N ASP A 400 19.23 -19.67 11.22
CA ASP A 400 18.95 -21.04 10.80
C ASP A 400 20.26 -21.87 10.79
N PRO A 401 20.32 -23.04 11.48
CA PRO A 401 21.55 -23.83 11.61
C PRO A 401 22.11 -24.40 10.29
N LYS A 402 21.37 -24.32 9.20
CA LYS A 402 21.84 -24.71 7.86
C LYS A 402 22.64 -23.62 7.14
N LEU A 403 22.59 -22.39 7.65
CA LEU A 403 23.46 -21.30 7.17
C LEU A 403 24.88 -21.54 7.66
N HIS A 404 25.83 -21.09 6.86
CA HIS A 404 27.24 -21.16 7.23
C HIS A 404 27.83 -19.75 7.33
N TYR A 405 28.31 -19.44 8.53
CA TYR A 405 29.00 -18.19 8.86
C TYR A 405 30.49 -18.46 9.10
N SER A 406 31.37 -17.61 8.62
CA SER A 406 32.77 -17.58 9.04
C SER A 406 32.88 -17.23 10.54
N GLU A 407 34.05 -17.39 11.13
CA GLU A 407 34.28 -16.96 12.52
C GLU A 407 34.04 -15.45 12.70
N GLY A 408 33.66 -15.05 13.93
CA GLY A 408 33.53 -13.65 14.35
C GLY A 408 32.17 -13.01 14.09
N TRP A 409 31.17 -13.80 13.69
CA TRP A 409 29.80 -13.31 13.66
C TRP A 409 29.18 -13.29 15.07
N GLN A 410 28.39 -12.24 15.31
CA GLN A 410 27.54 -12.10 16.50
C GLN A 410 26.10 -12.40 16.10
N HIS A 411 25.42 -13.18 16.91
CA HIS A 411 24.03 -13.58 16.72
C HIS A 411 23.22 -13.07 17.90
N GLU A 412 22.40 -12.06 17.66
CA GLU A 412 21.61 -11.38 18.68
C GLU A 412 20.15 -11.84 18.63
N THR A 413 19.51 -11.90 19.78
CA THR A 413 18.10 -12.28 19.95
C THR A 413 17.34 -11.18 20.69
N ASP A 414 16.02 -11.30 20.74
CA ASP A 414 15.14 -10.39 21.48
C ASP A 414 15.14 -8.94 20.97
N ASN A 415 15.49 -8.72 19.70
CA ASN A 415 15.44 -7.42 19.05
C ASN A 415 14.17 -7.29 18.18
N PRO A 416 13.12 -6.61 18.67
CA PRO A 416 11.82 -6.54 17.98
C PRO A 416 11.84 -5.78 16.64
N ASN A 417 12.96 -5.15 16.29
CA ASN A 417 13.14 -4.44 15.03
C ASN A 417 13.49 -5.37 13.85
N PHE A 418 13.79 -6.63 14.14
CA PHE A 418 14.19 -7.63 13.14
C PHE A 418 13.18 -8.77 13.03
N SER A 419 13.23 -9.47 11.91
CA SER A 419 12.41 -10.65 11.67
C SER A 419 12.67 -11.70 12.75
N ASN A 420 11.61 -12.29 13.29
CA ASN A 420 11.69 -13.22 14.42
C ASN A 420 12.43 -12.73 15.68
N GLY A 421 12.77 -11.44 15.73
CA GLY A 421 13.54 -10.83 16.82
C GLY A 421 15.04 -11.16 16.78
N THR A 422 15.57 -11.62 15.66
CA THR A 422 16.97 -12.06 15.50
C THR A 422 17.72 -11.23 14.48
N GLU A 423 19.03 -11.07 14.70
CA GLU A 423 19.94 -10.45 13.75
C GLU A 423 21.34 -11.05 13.84
N SER A 424 22.04 -11.15 12.72
CA SER A 424 23.42 -11.60 12.64
C SER A 424 24.30 -10.53 12.01
N TRP A 425 25.40 -10.18 12.68
CA TRP A 425 26.30 -9.15 12.18
C TRP A 425 27.77 -9.48 12.47
N SER A 426 28.67 -8.89 11.67
CA SER A 426 30.10 -8.93 11.90
C SER A 426 30.78 -7.67 11.37
N SER A 427 32.03 -7.42 11.78
CA SER A 427 32.82 -6.30 11.32
C SER A 427 34.32 -6.64 11.26
N PHE A 428 35.10 -5.85 10.55
CA PHE A 428 36.57 -6.02 10.50
C PHE A 428 37.27 -5.93 11.86
N ASN A 429 36.60 -5.38 12.87
CA ASN A 429 37.15 -5.35 14.23
C ASN A 429 36.94 -6.68 14.98
N GLN A 430 36.05 -7.53 14.49
CA GLN A 430 35.71 -8.81 15.12
C GLN A 430 36.63 -9.97 14.66
N VAL A 431 37.27 -9.85 13.51
CA VAL A 431 37.94 -10.99 12.85
C VAL A 431 39.34 -10.65 12.38
N THR A 432 40.30 -11.51 12.73
CA THR A 432 41.60 -11.61 12.09
C THR A 432 41.97 -13.10 12.07
N ASP A 433 42.13 -13.68 10.88
CA ASP A 433 42.56 -15.07 10.74
C ASP A 433 44.04 -15.26 11.10
N GLU A 434 44.52 -16.53 11.09
CA GLU A 434 45.89 -16.87 11.41
C GLU A 434 46.92 -16.26 10.43
N GLU A 435 46.50 -15.86 9.23
CA GLU A 435 47.34 -15.18 8.23
C GLU A 435 47.27 -13.65 8.33
N GLY A 436 46.52 -13.10 9.28
CA GLY A 436 46.29 -11.66 9.44
C GLY A 436 45.29 -11.06 8.46
N LYS A 437 44.53 -11.88 7.76
CA LYS A 437 43.48 -11.48 6.81
C LYS A 437 42.15 -11.38 7.53
N LYS A 438 41.32 -10.46 7.09
CA LYS A 438 39.96 -10.28 7.61
C LYS A 438 39.00 -11.01 6.66
N HIS A 439 38.39 -12.08 7.15
CA HIS A 439 37.46 -12.89 6.38
C HIS A 439 36.10 -12.97 7.05
N ILE A 440 35.13 -12.25 6.48
CA ILE A 440 33.76 -12.17 6.99
C ILE A 440 32.81 -12.60 5.87
N GLU A 441 32.20 -13.76 6.03
CA GLU A 441 31.41 -14.38 5.02
C GLU A 441 30.18 -15.07 5.60
N VAL A 442 29.06 -15.01 4.88
CA VAL A 442 27.90 -15.87 5.07
C VAL A 442 27.59 -16.61 3.77
N THR A 443 27.31 -17.89 3.90
CA THR A 443 26.95 -18.77 2.79
C THR A 443 25.59 -19.41 3.02
N ILE A 444 24.73 -19.31 2.01
CA ILE A 444 23.44 -20.01 1.96
C ILE A 444 23.42 -21.01 0.80
N THR A 445 23.04 -22.25 1.08
CA THR A 445 22.86 -23.32 0.11
C THR A 445 21.36 -23.61 -0.02
N PHE A 446 20.85 -23.62 -1.24
CA PHE A 446 19.41 -23.76 -1.45
C PHE A 446 19.06 -24.44 -2.77
N LYS A 447 17.84 -24.96 -2.84
CA LYS A 447 17.16 -25.30 -4.09
C LYS A 447 16.16 -24.20 -4.38
N GLY A 448 16.10 -23.68 -5.62
CA GLY A 448 15.16 -22.62 -5.99
C GLY A 448 15.47 -21.98 -7.34
N THR A 449 14.84 -20.83 -7.57
CA THR A 449 15.03 -19.98 -8.76
C THR A 449 15.45 -18.56 -8.40
N GLY A 450 15.67 -18.31 -7.11
CA GLY A 450 16.15 -17.03 -6.62
C GLY A 450 16.43 -17.01 -5.13
N VAL A 451 17.21 -16.01 -4.72
CA VAL A 451 17.54 -15.72 -3.33
C VAL A 451 17.68 -14.23 -3.13
N GLU A 452 17.12 -13.74 -2.03
CA GLU A 452 17.29 -12.37 -1.56
C GLU A 452 17.90 -12.39 -0.17
N VAL A 453 18.90 -11.54 0.08
CA VAL A 453 19.48 -11.30 1.41
C VAL A 453 18.95 -9.97 1.90
N ARG A 454 18.27 -9.98 3.02
CA ARG A 454 17.74 -8.78 3.66
C ARG A 454 18.51 -8.46 4.93
N GLY A 455 18.74 -7.19 5.16
CA GLY A 455 19.51 -6.74 6.31
C GLY A 455 19.46 -5.23 6.50
N VAL A 456 20.53 -4.68 7.00
CA VAL A 456 20.62 -3.28 7.37
C VAL A 456 21.56 -2.52 6.44
N VAL A 457 21.13 -1.34 6.03
CA VAL A 457 21.98 -0.33 5.39
C VAL A 457 22.31 0.72 6.45
N ASP A 458 23.61 1.07 6.59
CA ASP A 458 24.10 1.93 7.67
C ASP A 458 25.40 2.63 7.24
N PRO A 459 25.71 3.86 7.72
CA PRO A 459 26.96 4.54 7.42
C PRO A 459 28.24 3.78 7.82
N SER A 460 28.13 2.83 8.76
CA SER A 460 29.24 1.98 9.22
C SER A 460 29.40 0.69 8.41
N HIS A 461 28.46 0.37 7.51
CA HIS A 461 28.54 -0.84 6.71
C HIS A 461 29.43 -0.69 5.47
N GLY A 462 29.79 -1.82 4.86
CA GLY A 462 30.75 -1.87 3.77
C GLY A 462 30.21 -2.41 2.47
N LEU A 463 31.14 -2.59 1.53
CA LEU A 463 30.89 -3.16 0.21
C LEU A 463 31.10 -4.68 0.25
N TYR A 464 30.33 -5.39 -0.55
CA TYR A 464 30.31 -6.85 -0.59
C TYR A 464 30.75 -7.39 -1.95
N SER A 465 31.54 -8.45 -1.95
CA SER A 465 31.60 -9.35 -3.09
C SER A 465 30.54 -10.44 -2.93
N VAL A 466 29.89 -10.77 -4.04
CA VAL A 466 28.81 -11.75 -4.11
C VAL A 466 29.21 -12.84 -5.08
N THR A 467 29.18 -14.09 -4.64
CA THR A 467 29.50 -15.24 -5.46
C THR A 467 28.30 -16.19 -5.52
N LEU A 468 27.87 -16.56 -6.71
CA LEU A 468 26.83 -17.55 -6.95
C LEU A 468 27.42 -18.75 -7.69
N ASP A 469 27.29 -19.96 -7.14
CA ASP A 469 27.79 -21.21 -7.71
C ASP A 469 29.27 -21.14 -8.10
N GLY A 470 30.06 -20.47 -7.25
CA GLY A 470 31.50 -20.27 -7.45
C GLY A 470 31.89 -19.18 -8.47
N LYS A 471 30.90 -18.45 -9.01
CA LYS A 471 31.16 -17.32 -9.93
C LYS A 471 30.85 -16.01 -9.25
N GLU A 472 31.79 -15.07 -9.37
CA GLU A 472 31.58 -13.70 -8.90
C GLU A 472 30.46 -13.01 -9.71
N MET A 473 29.57 -12.34 -9.01
CA MET A 473 28.42 -11.65 -9.59
C MET A 473 28.72 -10.15 -9.66
N ALA A 474 28.70 -9.58 -10.85
CA ALA A 474 28.70 -8.14 -11.00
C ALA A 474 27.35 -7.55 -10.52
N PHE A 475 27.41 -6.35 -9.95
CA PHE A 475 26.19 -5.61 -9.63
C PHE A 475 25.46 -5.22 -10.93
N GLU A 476 24.16 -5.37 -10.92
CA GLU A 476 23.23 -4.86 -11.93
C GLU A 476 22.01 -4.27 -11.23
N GLU A 477 21.40 -3.26 -11.82
CA GLU A 477 20.18 -2.62 -11.29
C GLU A 477 19.09 -3.66 -10.99
N GLY A 478 18.55 -3.60 -9.76
CA GLY A 478 17.55 -4.56 -9.25
C GLY A 478 18.14 -5.80 -8.57
N ARG A 479 19.48 -5.96 -8.52
CA ARG A 479 20.14 -7.08 -7.83
C ARG A 479 20.43 -6.84 -6.35
N GLY A 480 20.02 -5.72 -5.77
CA GLY A 480 20.22 -5.41 -4.36
C GLY A 480 20.49 -3.94 -4.11
N HIS A 481 21.11 -3.64 -2.98
CA HIS A 481 21.48 -2.29 -2.60
C HIS A 481 22.78 -1.86 -3.29
N ASP A 482 22.73 -0.76 -3.99
CA ASP A 482 23.78 -0.20 -4.83
C ASP A 482 24.65 0.82 -4.09
N TYR A 483 25.94 0.82 -4.41
CA TYR A 483 26.86 1.89 -4.10
C TYR A 483 27.80 2.14 -5.29
N GLU A 484 27.83 3.39 -5.77
CA GLU A 484 28.64 3.78 -6.93
C GLU A 484 29.97 4.41 -6.48
N ILE A 485 31.06 3.95 -7.07
CA ILE A 485 32.40 4.57 -6.94
C ILE A 485 32.96 4.80 -8.34
N GLU A 486 33.17 6.05 -8.72
CA GLU A 486 33.78 6.47 -10.00
C GLU A 486 33.08 5.87 -11.26
N GLY A 487 31.79 5.58 -11.14
CA GLY A 487 30.98 4.98 -12.22
C GLY A 487 30.88 3.46 -12.16
N ASP A 488 31.59 2.80 -11.28
CA ASP A 488 31.45 1.37 -11.00
C ASP A 488 30.46 1.12 -9.86
N HIS A 489 29.61 0.10 -10.03
CA HIS A 489 28.55 -0.25 -9.11
C HIS A 489 28.86 -1.49 -8.29
N TYR A 490 28.57 -1.48 -7.00
CA TYR A 490 28.90 -2.54 -6.05
C TYR A 490 27.71 -2.92 -5.19
N PHE A 491 27.61 -4.19 -4.82
CA PHE A 491 26.71 -4.60 -3.71
C PHE A 491 27.20 -3.99 -2.41
N SER A 492 26.28 -3.43 -1.64
CA SER A 492 26.63 -2.63 -0.46
C SER A 492 25.62 -2.74 0.67
N GLY A 493 26.12 -2.62 1.90
CA GLY A 493 25.33 -2.27 3.08
C GLY A 493 25.51 -0.81 3.49
N TYR A 494 26.33 -0.03 2.77
CA TYR A 494 26.56 1.38 3.09
C TYR A 494 25.35 2.25 2.71
N GLY A 495 25.02 3.20 3.55
CA GLY A 495 24.03 4.25 3.28
C GLY A 495 24.16 5.42 4.24
N ASP A 496 23.73 6.59 3.83
CA ASP A 496 23.84 7.84 4.62
C ASP A 496 23.06 7.79 5.95
N GLN A 497 22.11 6.90 6.06
CA GLN A 497 21.27 6.71 7.24
C GLN A 497 21.02 5.22 7.49
N ARG A 498 20.86 4.85 8.77
CA ARG A 498 20.46 3.50 9.13
C ARG A 498 19.04 3.21 8.66
N LYS A 499 18.90 2.17 7.85
CA LYS A 499 17.61 1.64 7.34
C LYS A 499 17.57 0.14 7.57
N LEU A 500 16.52 -0.31 8.22
CA LEU A 500 16.25 -1.72 8.45
C LEU A 500 15.55 -2.35 7.24
N ASP A 501 15.55 -3.66 7.16
CA ASP A 501 14.83 -4.45 6.17
C ASP A 501 15.11 -4.04 4.72
N GLN A 502 16.38 -3.84 4.40
CA GLN A 502 16.83 -3.50 3.05
C GLN A 502 17.26 -4.76 2.28
N SER A 503 17.00 -4.77 0.98
CA SER A 503 17.48 -5.83 0.08
C SER A 503 18.95 -5.59 -0.25
N LEU A 504 19.84 -6.31 0.43
CA LEU A 504 21.30 -6.20 0.22
C LEU A 504 21.75 -6.90 -1.06
N VAL A 505 21.16 -8.08 -1.32
CA VAL A 505 21.37 -8.87 -2.54
C VAL A 505 20.03 -9.45 -2.97
N ASN A 506 19.72 -9.40 -4.27
CA ASN A 506 18.50 -9.95 -4.85
C ASN A 506 18.77 -10.59 -6.20
N LEU A 507 19.00 -11.89 -6.20
CA LEU A 507 19.25 -12.67 -7.41
C LEU A 507 18.01 -13.51 -7.73
N GLN A 508 17.34 -13.18 -8.82
CA GLN A 508 16.11 -13.85 -9.26
C GLN A 508 16.26 -14.37 -10.70
N GLY A 509 15.40 -15.30 -11.09
CA GLY A 509 15.42 -15.90 -12.42
C GLY A 509 16.60 -16.85 -12.64
N LEU A 510 17.10 -17.43 -11.56
CA LEU A 510 18.12 -18.49 -11.64
C LEU A 510 17.54 -19.73 -12.32
N ALA A 511 18.40 -20.55 -12.90
CA ALA A 511 17.98 -21.86 -13.39
C ALA A 511 17.37 -22.67 -12.24
N LYS A 512 16.27 -23.39 -12.50
CA LYS A 512 15.69 -24.26 -11.48
C LYS A 512 16.70 -25.32 -11.06
N GLY A 513 17.13 -25.29 -9.80
CA GLY A 513 18.18 -26.22 -9.35
C GLY A 513 18.69 -25.90 -7.96
N TYR A 514 19.88 -26.41 -7.70
CA TYR A 514 20.62 -26.21 -6.44
C TYR A 514 21.65 -25.12 -6.64
N HIS A 515 21.72 -24.21 -5.68
CA HIS A 515 22.57 -23.03 -5.71
C HIS A 515 23.28 -22.82 -4.40
N GLN A 516 24.42 -22.17 -4.46
CA GLN A 516 25.13 -21.66 -3.30
C GLN A 516 25.45 -20.18 -3.50
N LEU A 517 24.88 -19.33 -2.66
CA LEU A 517 25.22 -17.91 -2.58
C LEU A 517 26.19 -17.67 -1.44
N ARG A 518 27.24 -16.93 -1.71
CA ARG A 518 28.19 -16.43 -0.73
C ARG A 518 28.22 -14.91 -0.78
N LEU A 519 28.06 -14.29 0.38
CA LEU A 519 28.18 -12.86 0.59
C LEU A 519 29.38 -12.60 1.49
N HIS A 520 30.34 -11.83 0.99
CA HIS A 520 31.60 -11.57 1.63
C HIS A 520 31.81 -10.06 1.80
N LEU A 521 32.07 -9.60 3.05
CA LEU A 521 32.53 -8.23 3.31
C LEU A 521 33.97 -8.13 2.84
N ASP A 522 34.19 -7.52 1.67
CA ASP A 522 35.42 -7.65 0.91
C ASP A 522 36.50 -6.64 1.36
N PRO A 523 37.65 -7.10 1.95
CA PRO A 523 38.74 -6.20 2.32
C PRO A 523 39.38 -5.48 1.12
N ALA A 524 39.25 -6.00 -0.11
CA ALA A 524 39.79 -5.34 -1.28
C ALA A 524 38.94 -4.13 -1.73
N LEU A 525 37.65 -4.14 -1.39
CA LEU A 525 36.72 -3.06 -1.72
C LEU A 525 36.58 -2.05 -0.56
N ASN A 526 37.03 -2.39 0.64
CA ASN A 526 36.92 -1.58 1.84
C ASN A 526 38.28 -1.33 2.47
N ASP A 527 38.43 -0.24 3.20
CA ASP A 527 39.61 -0.02 4.05
C ASP A 527 39.56 -0.96 5.27
N PRO A 528 40.45 -1.96 5.37
CA PRO A 528 40.45 -2.91 6.48
C PRO A 528 40.81 -2.29 7.85
N GLN A 529 41.29 -1.07 7.87
CA GLN A 529 41.58 -0.31 9.12
C GLN A 529 40.38 0.46 9.62
N SER A 530 39.37 0.70 8.76
CA SER A 530 38.12 1.34 9.16
C SER A 530 37.13 0.33 9.73
N PHE A 531 36.25 0.80 10.61
CA PHE A 531 35.12 0.00 11.03
C PHE A 531 34.18 -0.18 9.81
N ARG A 532 34.08 -1.39 9.31
CA ARG A 532 33.11 -1.79 8.29
C ARG A 532 32.41 -3.04 8.76
N ALA A 533 31.07 -3.03 8.64
CA ALA A 533 30.24 -4.10 9.11
C ALA A 533 29.32 -4.64 8.01
N ILE A 534 28.78 -5.80 8.27
CA ILE A 534 27.68 -6.44 7.56
C ILE A 534 26.66 -6.90 8.59
N GLN A 535 25.39 -6.68 8.30
CA GLN A 535 24.29 -7.09 9.18
C GLN A 535 23.17 -7.68 8.35
N VAL A 536 22.81 -8.94 8.67
CA VAL A 536 21.80 -9.73 7.98
C VAL A 536 20.65 -10.00 8.94
N ASP A 537 19.42 -9.86 8.45
CA ASP A 537 18.17 -10.14 9.18
C ASP A 537 17.54 -11.46 8.74
N ARG A 538 17.48 -11.69 7.44
CA ARG A 538 16.93 -12.94 6.89
C ARG A 538 17.30 -13.14 5.44
N PHE A 539 17.02 -14.34 4.95
CA PHE A 539 17.09 -14.70 3.54
C PHE A 539 15.69 -15.05 3.04
N VAL A 540 15.42 -14.79 1.76
CA VAL A 540 14.16 -15.17 1.12
C VAL A 540 14.46 -15.97 -0.13
N LEU A 541 14.08 -17.24 -0.14
CA LEU A 541 14.21 -18.13 -1.28
C LEU A 541 12.99 -17.98 -2.19
N SER A 542 13.20 -18.03 -3.50
CA SER A 542 12.13 -17.95 -4.50
C SER A 542 12.03 -19.25 -5.30
N GLY A 543 10.81 -19.56 -5.74
CA GLY A 543 10.46 -20.72 -6.51
C GLY A 543 9.56 -21.70 -5.77
N LYS A 544 8.63 -22.30 -6.48
CA LYS A 544 7.55 -23.17 -5.94
C LYS A 544 8.06 -24.32 -5.05
N ASP A 545 9.26 -24.85 -5.35
CA ASP A 545 9.88 -25.97 -4.62
C ASP A 545 11.14 -25.51 -3.86
N SER A 546 11.21 -24.23 -3.47
CA SER A 546 12.39 -23.68 -2.80
C SER A 546 12.62 -24.33 -1.44
N GLN A 547 13.88 -24.63 -1.15
CA GLN A 547 14.30 -25.31 0.06
C GLN A 547 15.70 -24.87 0.49
N LEU A 548 15.85 -24.56 1.78
CA LEU A 548 17.16 -24.39 2.39
C LEU A 548 17.82 -25.77 2.62
N LEU A 549 19.10 -25.86 2.31
CA LEU A 549 19.92 -27.06 2.47
C LEU A 549 21.15 -26.75 3.33
N SER A 550 21.62 -27.71 4.09
CA SER A 550 22.98 -27.63 4.62
C SER A 550 24.01 -27.99 3.53
N GLN A 551 25.28 -27.67 3.77
CA GLN A 551 26.35 -28.05 2.85
C GLN A 551 26.46 -29.58 2.74
N GLU A 552 26.27 -30.31 3.84
CA GLU A 552 26.29 -31.78 3.89
C GLU A 552 25.15 -32.37 3.05
N GLU A 553 23.93 -31.81 3.16
CA GLU A 553 22.78 -32.23 2.37
C GLU A 553 23.05 -32.06 0.87
N LEU A 554 23.62 -30.93 0.44
CA LEU A 554 24.00 -30.71 -0.96
C LEU A 554 25.06 -31.73 -1.41
N GLN A 555 26.10 -31.98 -0.60
CA GLN A 555 27.13 -32.96 -0.93
C GLN A 555 26.56 -34.37 -1.05
N GLN A 556 25.58 -34.72 -0.21
CA GLN A 556 24.90 -36.01 -0.32
C GLN A 556 24.12 -36.14 -1.63
N ILE A 557 23.35 -35.09 -1.99
CA ILE A 557 22.58 -35.03 -3.25
C ILE A 557 23.51 -35.18 -4.46
N ILE A 558 24.69 -34.52 -4.45
CA ILE A 558 25.69 -34.63 -5.50
C ILE A 558 26.22 -36.05 -5.60
N ARG A 559 26.58 -36.69 -4.46
CA ARG A 559 27.04 -38.08 -4.44
C ARG A 559 26.00 -39.03 -5.04
N GLU A 560 24.77 -38.95 -4.60
CA GLU A 560 23.65 -39.77 -5.09
C GLU A 560 23.42 -39.56 -6.61
N GLY A 561 23.48 -38.30 -7.07
CA GLY A 561 23.37 -37.96 -8.49
C GLY A 561 24.48 -38.58 -9.33
N VAL A 562 25.71 -38.51 -8.87
CA VAL A 562 26.88 -39.12 -9.54
C VAL A 562 26.75 -40.64 -9.63
N GLU A 563 26.36 -41.31 -8.53
CA GLU A 563 26.17 -42.76 -8.54
C GLU A 563 25.02 -43.18 -9.48
N LYS A 564 23.94 -42.42 -9.54
CA LYS A 564 22.83 -42.67 -10.48
C LYS A 564 23.25 -42.52 -11.94
N ILE A 565 24.08 -41.49 -12.26
CA ILE A 565 24.61 -41.31 -13.60
C ILE A 565 25.55 -42.47 -13.99
N LYS A 566 26.44 -42.90 -13.10
CA LYS A 566 27.31 -44.05 -13.30
C LYS A 566 26.51 -45.32 -13.59
N ALA A 567 25.47 -45.62 -12.79
CA ALA A 567 24.59 -46.77 -12.97
C ALA A 567 23.88 -46.73 -14.34
N THR A 568 23.30 -45.57 -14.71
CA THR A 568 22.60 -45.38 -16.00
C THR A 568 23.54 -45.51 -17.18
N SER A 569 24.77 -44.98 -17.08
CA SER A 569 25.79 -45.08 -18.13
C SER A 569 26.26 -46.52 -18.28
N LEU A 570 26.41 -47.28 -17.18
CA LEU A 570 26.78 -48.69 -17.23
C LEU A 570 25.68 -49.56 -17.86
N GLU A 571 24.41 -49.28 -17.57
CA GLU A 571 23.23 -49.93 -18.17
C GLU A 571 23.17 -49.70 -19.69
N ARG A 572 23.39 -48.45 -20.13
CA ARG A 572 23.47 -48.12 -21.57
C ARG A 572 24.61 -48.84 -22.26
N LEU A 573 25.84 -48.85 -21.69
CA LEU A 573 26.98 -49.58 -22.21
C LEU A 573 26.71 -51.09 -22.34
N LYS A 574 26.05 -51.68 -21.32
CA LYS A 574 25.64 -53.07 -21.38
C LYS A 574 24.60 -53.35 -22.48
N ALA A 575 23.65 -52.43 -22.68
CA ALA A 575 22.67 -52.54 -23.77
C ALA A 575 23.31 -52.41 -25.16
N ASP A 576 24.27 -51.50 -25.34
CA ASP A 576 24.95 -51.27 -26.59
C ASP A 576 25.95 -52.41 -26.94
N LEU A 577 26.48 -53.11 -25.94
CA LEU A 577 27.41 -54.26 -26.13
C LEU A 577 26.68 -55.59 -26.40
N LYS A 578 25.43 -55.76 -25.98
CA LYS A 578 24.65 -56.98 -26.21
C LYS A 578 24.48 -57.40 -27.67
N PRO A 579 24.21 -56.53 -28.62
CA PRO A 579 24.10 -56.91 -30.03
C PRO A 579 25.43 -57.33 -30.66
N THR A 580 26.56 -56.73 -30.21
CA THR A 580 27.88 -57.00 -30.76
C THR A 580 28.42 -58.40 -30.36
N VAL A 581 28.06 -58.87 -29.17
CA VAL A 581 28.46 -60.21 -28.69
C VAL A 581 27.62 -61.30 -29.34
N GLN A 582 26.36 -61.07 -29.65
CA GLN A 582 25.47 -62.03 -30.37
C GLN A 582 25.84 -62.14 -31.87
N GLY A 583 26.39 -61.07 -32.48
CA GLY A 583 26.83 -61.09 -33.89
C GLY A 583 28.17 -61.78 -34.14
N GLN A 584 28.95 -62.11 -33.11
CA GLN A 584 30.25 -62.82 -33.23
C GLN A 584 30.16 -64.33 -32.95
N LEU A 585 29.01 -64.86 -32.60
CA LEU A 585 28.76 -66.29 -32.31
C LEU A 585 27.90 -67.00 -33.39
N THR A 586 27.64 -66.32 -34.49
CA THR A 586 27.10 -66.93 -35.72
C THR A 586 28.14 -66.75 -36.86
#